data_bcf850a6f099398acbd19850db778494
#
_entry.id   bcf850a6f099398acbd19850db778494
#
_cell.length_a   1.000
_cell.length_b   1.000
_cell.length_c   1.000
_cell.angle_alpha   90.00
_cell.angle_beta   90.00
_cell.angle_gamma   90.00
#
_symmetry.space_group_name_H-M   'P 1'
#
loop_
_entity.id
_entity.type
_entity.pdbx_description
1 polymer ?
#
loop_
_entity_poly.entity_id
_entity_poly.type
_entity_poly.pdbx_seq_one_letter_code
_entity_poly.pdbx_strand_id
1 'polypeptide(L)'
;MSEKLDIQIGDRTLKGPVYAQVREQIEAHIKNKQIAAGAALPAPAQLAQQLSIDKGEIQRAYYELERAGLVKKKTGRDFLGKEKTTYLVEGRD
;
A
#
# COMPACT_ATOMS: atom_id res chain seq x y z
N MET A 1 -4.05 17.13 6.09
CA MET A 1 -2.93 16.45 6.73
C MET A 1 -2.81 15.05 6.20
N SER A 2 -1.69 14.74 5.59
CA SER A 2 -1.47 13.40 5.09
C SER A 2 -0.98 12.51 6.22
N GLU A 3 -1.65 11.41 6.40
CA GLU A 3 -1.23 10.45 7.42
C GLU A 3 -0.23 9.50 6.81
N LYS A 4 0.87 9.29 7.52
CA LYS A 4 1.85 8.31 7.10
C LYS A 4 1.38 6.94 7.52
N LEU A 5 1.56 5.97 6.64
CA LEU A 5 1.35 4.58 7.03
C LEU A 5 2.42 4.18 8.04
N ASP A 6 1.98 3.63 9.15
CA ASP A 6 2.90 3.17 10.18
C ASP A 6 3.30 1.73 9.87
N ILE A 7 4.37 1.61 9.09
CA ILE A 7 4.88 0.32 8.66
C ILE A 7 6.33 0.20 9.08
N GLN A 8 6.67 -0.90 9.71
CA GLN A 8 8.04 -1.16 10.15
C GLN A 8 8.54 -2.47 9.53
N ILE A 9 9.73 -2.40 8.96
CA ILE A 9 10.34 -3.56 8.32
C ILE A 9 11.30 -4.20 9.29
N GLY A 10 11.02 -5.47 9.62
CA GLY A 10 11.86 -6.23 10.52
C GLY A 10 12.78 -7.20 9.80
N ASP A 11 13.44 -8.05 10.56
CA ASP A 11 14.39 -9.03 10.05
C ASP A 11 13.68 -10.02 9.13
N ARG A 12 14.21 -10.16 7.91
CA ARG A 12 13.63 -11.06 6.90
C ARG A 12 13.65 -12.52 7.34
N THR A 13 14.64 -12.92 8.11
CA THR A 13 14.73 -14.31 8.56
C THR A 13 13.67 -14.65 9.60
N LEU A 14 13.22 -13.65 10.35
CA LEU A 14 12.22 -13.85 11.40
C LEU A 14 10.81 -13.46 10.94
N LYS A 15 10.71 -12.47 10.07
CA LYS A 15 9.41 -11.89 9.70
C LYS A 15 9.01 -12.17 8.26
N GLY A 16 9.87 -12.81 7.50
CA GLY A 16 9.60 -13.14 6.12
C GLY A 16 10.00 -12.04 5.14
N PRO A 17 9.67 -12.22 3.86
CA PRO A 17 10.06 -11.26 2.82
C PRO A 17 9.51 -9.87 3.08
N VAL A 18 10.21 -8.85 2.59
CA VAL A 18 9.81 -7.47 2.80
C VAL A 18 8.40 -7.20 2.29
N TYR A 19 8.07 -7.67 1.08
CA TYR A 19 6.74 -7.44 0.53
C TYR A 19 5.64 -8.02 1.42
N ALA A 20 5.90 -9.17 2.02
CA ALA A 20 4.92 -9.81 2.88
C ALA A 20 4.73 -9.03 4.18
N GLN A 21 5.81 -8.46 4.72
CA GLN A 21 5.71 -7.61 5.90
C GLN A 21 4.88 -6.37 5.62
N VAL A 22 5.10 -5.74 4.47
CA VAL A 22 4.32 -4.56 4.06
C VAL A 22 2.85 -4.93 3.89
N ARG A 23 2.58 -6.01 3.17
CA ARG A 23 1.21 -6.46 2.91
C ARG A 23 0.47 -6.74 4.21
N GLU A 24 1.09 -7.47 5.12
CA GLU A 24 0.44 -7.85 6.36
C GLU A 24 0.11 -6.64 7.24
N GLN A 25 1.00 -5.66 7.28
CA GLN A 25 0.78 -4.49 8.11
C GLN A 25 -0.30 -3.59 7.51
N ILE A 26 -0.33 -3.44 6.18
CA ILE A 26 -1.40 -2.68 5.53
C ILE A 26 -2.73 -3.38 5.73
N GLU A 27 -2.75 -4.70 5.57
CA GLU A 27 -3.97 -5.47 5.79
C GLU A 27 -4.50 -5.28 7.22
N ALA A 28 -3.62 -5.32 8.20
CA ALA A 28 -4.01 -5.11 9.59
C ALA A 28 -4.59 -3.71 9.80
N HIS A 29 -3.96 -2.69 9.21
CA HIS A 29 -4.47 -1.32 9.32
C HIS A 29 -5.85 -1.18 8.70
N ILE A 30 -6.10 -1.86 7.58
CA ILE A 30 -7.41 -1.84 6.93
C ILE A 30 -8.44 -2.54 7.80
N LYS A 31 -8.12 -3.71 8.33
CA LYS A 31 -9.05 -4.48 9.15
C LYS A 31 -9.35 -3.78 10.47
N ASN A 32 -8.38 -3.07 11.02
CA ASN A 32 -8.58 -2.32 12.27
C ASN A 32 -9.13 -0.93 12.02
N LYS A 33 -9.48 -0.62 10.78
CA LYS A 33 -10.06 0.66 10.37
C LYS A 33 -9.17 1.86 10.68
N GLN A 34 -7.86 1.63 10.76
CA GLN A 34 -6.88 2.71 10.89
C GLN A 34 -6.72 3.44 9.57
N ILE A 35 -7.04 2.77 8.46
CA ILE A 35 -7.11 3.39 7.14
C ILE A 35 -8.57 3.33 6.73
N ALA A 36 -9.16 4.48 6.45
CA ALA A 36 -10.58 4.56 6.12
C ALA A 36 -10.87 3.96 4.74
N ALA A 37 -12.06 3.39 4.61
CA ALA A 37 -12.54 2.91 3.31
C ALA A 37 -12.57 4.08 2.33
N GLY A 38 -12.10 3.85 1.12
CA GLY A 38 -12.01 4.89 0.10
C GLY A 38 -10.76 5.74 0.18
N ALA A 39 -9.96 5.59 1.23
CA ALA A 39 -8.72 6.35 1.34
C ALA A 39 -7.69 5.85 0.33
N ALA A 40 -6.85 6.76 -0.15
CA ALA A 40 -5.79 6.41 -1.07
C ALA A 40 -4.53 6.00 -0.31
N LEU A 41 -3.93 4.90 -0.75
CA LEU A 41 -2.62 4.51 -0.24
C LEU A 41 -1.53 5.36 -0.90
N PRO A 42 -0.38 5.55 -0.25
CA PRO A 42 0.73 6.25 -0.89
C PRO A 42 1.16 5.52 -2.17
N ALA A 43 1.68 6.27 -3.13
CA ALA A 43 2.22 5.66 -4.33
C ALA A 43 3.36 4.70 -3.96
N PRO A 44 3.53 3.59 -4.71
CA PRO A 44 4.60 2.64 -4.36
C PRO A 44 5.97 3.27 -4.23
N ALA A 45 6.33 4.19 -5.14
CA ALA A 45 7.63 4.86 -5.06
C ALA A 45 7.77 5.71 -3.80
N GLN A 46 6.68 6.36 -3.41
CA GLN A 46 6.66 7.21 -2.22
C GLN A 46 6.84 6.38 -0.94
N LEU A 47 6.11 5.29 -0.84
CA LEU A 47 6.21 4.42 0.34
C LEU A 47 7.56 3.73 0.40
N ALA A 48 8.08 3.30 -0.76
CA ALA A 48 9.40 2.69 -0.82
C ALA A 48 10.48 3.64 -0.33
N GLN A 49 10.38 4.91 -0.71
CA GLN A 49 11.32 5.93 -0.25
C GLN A 49 11.20 6.15 1.26
N GLN A 50 9.97 6.20 1.76
CA GLN A 50 9.72 6.36 3.19
C GLN A 50 10.32 5.22 4.01
N LEU A 51 10.23 4.01 3.52
CA LEU A 51 10.70 2.83 4.22
C LEU A 51 12.12 2.43 3.86
N SER A 52 12.73 3.12 2.90
CA SER A 52 14.09 2.83 2.41
C SER A 52 14.21 1.40 1.87
N ILE A 53 13.21 0.99 1.10
CA ILE A 53 13.20 -0.33 0.46
C ILE A 53 12.93 -0.18 -1.03
N ASP A 54 13.06 -1.29 -1.75
CA ASP A 54 12.86 -1.32 -3.19
C ASP A 54 11.38 -1.12 -3.54
N LYS A 55 11.13 -0.28 -4.54
CA LYS A 55 9.77 -0.04 -5.02
C LYS A 55 9.06 -1.33 -5.43
N GLY A 56 9.81 -2.28 -6.00
CA GLY A 56 9.24 -3.56 -6.40
C GLY A 56 8.58 -4.32 -5.26
N GLU A 57 9.13 -4.18 -4.05
CA GLU A 57 8.54 -4.82 -2.88
C GLU A 57 7.16 -4.22 -2.56
N ILE A 58 7.05 -2.90 -2.67
CA ILE A 58 5.76 -2.23 -2.43
C ILE A 58 4.75 -2.61 -3.53
N GLN A 59 5.20 -2.62 -4.78
CA GLN A 59 4.32 -2.98 -5.89
C GLN A 59 3.76 -4.39 -5.71
N ARG A 60 4.60 -5.32 -5.27
CA ARG A 60 4.16 -6.68 -5.02
C ARG A 60 3.16 -6.75 -3.87
N ALA A 61 3.43 -6.01 -2.80
CA ALA A 61 2.51 -5.97 -1.65
C ALA A 61 1.15 -5.44 -2.07
N TYR A 62 1.13 -4.36 -2.83
CA TYR A 62 -0.12 -3.76 -3.31
C TYR A 62 -0.87 -4.70 -4.25
N TYR A 63 -0.14 -5.40 -5.11
CA TYR A 63 -0.74 -6.38 -6.01
C TYR A 63 -1.43 -7.49 -5.22
N GLU A 64 -0.78 -7.98 -4.17
CA GLU A 64 -1.37 -9.01 -3.31
C GLU A 64 -2.62 -8.50 -2.60
N LEU A 65 -2.59 -7.26 -2.12
CA LEU A 65 -3.75 -6.65 -1.48
C LEU A 65 -4.91 -6.48 -2.47
N GLU A 66 -4.60 -6.12 -3.70
CA GLU A 66 -5.60 -6.00 -4.74
C GLU A 66 -6.25 -7.36 -5.03
N ARG A 67 -5.44 -8.39 -5.14
CA ARG A 67 -5.95 -9.74 -5.36
C ARG A 67 -6.82 -10.23 -4.22
N ALA A 68 -6.52 -9.81 -3.01
CA ALA A 68 -7.32 -10.18 -1.83
C ALA A 68 -8.60 -9.35 -1.72
N GLY A 69 -8.79 -8.36 -2.58
CA GLY A 69 -9.98 -7.53 -2.55
C GLY A 69 -9.95 -6.43 -1.50
N LEU A 70 -8.78 -6.17 -0.92
CA LEU A 70 -8.64 -5.15 0.13
C LEU A 70 -8.36 -3.77 -0.43
N VAL A 71 -7.79 -3.69 -1.62
CA VAL A 71 -7.55 -2.42 -2.29
C VAL A 71 -7.98 -2.53 -3.74
N LYS A 72 -8.26 -1.39 -4.34
CA LYS A 72 -8.65 -1.30 -5.74
C LYS A 72 -7.70 -0.36 -6.46
N LYS A 73 -7.22 -0.80 -7.61
CA LYS A 73 -6.36 0.03 -8.45
C LYS A 73 -7.21 0.90 -9.34
N LYS A 74 -6.95 2.19 -9.33
CA LYS A 74 -7.65 3.14 -10.17
C LYS A 74 -6.65 3.88 -11.03
N THR A 75 -6.86 3.86 -12.35
CA THR A 75 -5.99 4.54 -13.29
C THR A 75 -6.72 5.74 -13.86
N GLY A 76 -6.05 6.88 -13.91
CA GLY A 76 -6.60 8.09 -14.47
C GLY A 76 -5.50 8.94 -15.05
N ARG A 77 -5.82 10.17 -15.37
CA ARG A 77 -4.83 11.13 -15.89
C ARG A 77 -4.87 12.40 -15.07
N ASP A 78 -3.69 12.97 -14.84
CA ASP A 78 -3.61 14.24 -14.15
C ASP A 78 -3.88 15.38 -15.16
N PHE A 79 -3.83 16.62 -14.67
CA PHE A 79 -4.13 17.78 -15.52
C PHE A 79 -3.10 18.00 -16.61
N LEU A 80 -1.92 17.35 -16.51
CA LEU A 80 -0.92 17.40 -17.55
C LEU A 80 -1.07 16.28 -18.58
N GLY A 81 -2.09 15.45 -18.42
CA GLY A 81 -2.33 14.34 -19.32
C GLY A 81 -1.49 13.11 -19.04
N LYS A 82 -0.75 13.10 -17.95
CA LYS A 82 0.07 11.95 -17.58
C LYS A 82 -0.77 10.91 -16.86
N GLU A 83 -0.50 9.65 -17.17
CA GLU A 83 -1.20 8.56 -16.52
C GLU A 83 -0.82 8.48 -15.04
N LYS A 84 -1.84 8.32 -14.20
CA LYS A 84 -1.65 8.23 -12.78
C LYS A 84 -2.41 7.05 -12.23
N THR A 85 -1.74 6.22 -11.46
CA THR A 85 -2.35 5.07 -10.81
C THR A 85 -2.47 5.33 -9.31
N THR A 86 -3.66 5.08 -8.77
CA THR A 86 -3.94 5.25 -7.36
C THR A 86 -4.50 3.95 -6.81
N TYR A 87 -4.08 3.59 -5.60
CA TYR A 87 -4.61 2.42 -4.91
C TYR A 87 -5.52 2.90 -3.79
N LEU A 88 -6.78 2.47 -3.84
CA LEU A 88 -7.80 2.90 -2.89
C LEU A 88 -8.20 1.73 -2.01
N VAL A 89 -8.43 2.02 -0.73
CA VAL A 89 -8.88 1.00 0.22
C VAL A 89 -10.33 0.66 -0.07
N GLU A 90 -10.64 -0.62 -0.23
CA GLU A 90 -12.00 -1.07 -0.45
C GLU A 90 -12.80 -1.01 0.85
N GLY A 91 -14.05 -0.53 0.73
CA GLY A 91 -14.93 -0.43 1.88
C GLY A 91 -15.64 -1.74 2.16
N ARG A 92 -14.93 -2.70 2.71
CA ARG A 92 -15.52 -3.97 3.08
C ARG A 92 -15.70 -4.07 4.58
N ASP A 93 -16.82 -4.59 4.95
CA ASP A 93 -17.07 -4.90 6.36
C ASP A 93 -16.55 -6.28 6.70
#